data_c840c0fafaa10478f34eeaf77b850261
#
_entry.id   c840c0fafaa10478f34eeaf77b850261
#
_cell.length_a   1.000
_cell.length_b   1.000
_cell.length_c   1.000
_cell.angle_alpha   90.00
_cell.angle_beta   90.00
_cell.angle_gamma   90.00
#
_symmetry.space_group_name_H-M   'P 1'
#
loop_
_entity.id
_entity.type
_entity.pdbx_description
1 polymer ?
#
loop_
_entity_poly.entity_id
_entity_poly.type
_entity_poly.pdbx_seq_one_letter_code
_entity_poly.pdbx_strand_id
1 'polypeptide(L)'
;MRLDATSLKCSRIVFATLSPEFASSIPSLPGLELTSKINGGAVVMDPFTGRVLALSGGFSFKNSEFNRATQALRQPGSAFKPFVYALALENDYTPSSLVLDAPLVLDQGVDLKKWKPENYGKKFYGLSTLRVGLEKSRNLMTVRIAQNLGVDKLTNFSKEMGIYIEPEELLSISLGSAETT
;
A
#
# COMPACT_ATOMS: atom_id res chain seq x y z
N MET A 1 21.11 0.07 -31.73
CA MET A 1 20.14 -1.01 -31.48
C MET A 1 18.90 -0.36 -30.89
N ARG A 2 17.88 -0.09 -31.70
CA ARG A 2 16.62 0.52 -31.22
C ARG A 2 15.79 -0.60 -30.59
N LEU A 3 15.50 -0.48 -29.30
CA LEU A 3 14.53 -1.33 -28.61
C LEU A 3 13.13 -0.86 -29.01
N ASP A 4 12.42 -1.73 -29.72
CA ASP A 4 11.06 -1.49 -30.17
C ASP A 4 10.10 -1.55 -28.99
N ALA A 5 9.40 -0.44 -28.74
CA ALA A 5 8.53 -0.25 -27.55
C ALA A 5 7.21 -1.07 -27.61
N THR A 6 6.98 -1.81 -28.69
CA THR A 6 5.71 -2.54 -28.93
C THR A 6 5.67 -3.97 -28.41
N SER A 7 6.75 -4.51 -27.86
CA SER A 7 6.83 -5.89 -27.33
C SER A 7 6.80 -6.01 -25.81
N LEU A 8 6.66 -4.93 -25.06
CA LEU A 8 6.47 -4.99 -23.62
C LEU A 8 5.01 -5.25 -23.28
N LYS A 9 4.57 -6.51 -23.39
CA LYS A 9 3.39 -6.99 -22.66
C LYS A 9 3.65 -6.70 -21.19
N CYS A 10 2.78 -5.88 -20.61
CA CYS A 10 2.82 -5.39 -19.23
C CYS A 10 2.77 -6.58 -18.24
N SER A 11 3.92 -7.15 -17.89
CA SER A 11 4.07 -8.31 -17.01
C SER A 11 4.95 -8.04 -15.80
N ARG A 12 5.28 -6.78 -15.50
CA ARG A 12 6.18 -6.46 -14.40
C ARG A 12 5.58 -5.34 -13.55
N ILE A 13 5.19 -5.66 -12.33
CA ILE A 13 4.81 -4.65 -11.34
C ILE A 13 6.11 -4.19 -10.67
N VAL A 14 6.43 -2.92 -10.85
CA VAL A 14 7.54 -2.26 -10.16
C VAL A 14 6.95 -1.44 -9.04
N PHE A 15 7.16 -1.85 -7.80
CA PHE A 15 6.91 -1.00 -6.64
C PHE A 15 8.16 -0.16 -6.38
N ALA A 16 8.21 1.04 -6.94
CA ALA A 16 9.23 2.01 -6.62
C ALA A 16 8.61 3.16 -5.86
N THR A 17 8.97 3.34 -4.59
CA THR A 17 8.71 4.59 -3.87
C THR A 17 9.88 5.54 -4.10
N LEU A 18 9.88 6.18 -5.26
CA LEU A 18 10.77 7.31 -5.55
C LEU A 18 9.93 8.59 -5.49
N SER A 19 10.33 9.55 -4.65
CA SER A 19 9.74 10.88 -4.74
C SER A 19 10.19 11.57 -6.04
N PRO A 20 9.27 12.20 -6.82
CA PRO A 20 9.56 12.68 -8.18
C PRO A 20 10.50 13.88 -8.28
N GLU A 21 10.87 14.52 -7.17
CA GLU A 21 11.59 15.80 -7.19
C GLU A 21 13.12 15.69 -7.33
N PHE A 22 13.67 14.48 -7.44
CA PHE A 22 15.11 14.29 -7.29
C PHE A 22 15.91 14.19 -8.60
N ALA A 23 15.29 14.18 -9.75
CA ALA A 23 16.02 13.93 -11.00
C ALA A 23 16.60 15.19 -11.67
N SER A 24 16.34 16.40 -11.21
CA SER A 24 16.59 17.62 -11.99
C SER A 24 17.61 18.61 -11.44
N SER A 25 18.30 18.33 -10.33
CA SER A 25 19.24 19.34 -9.78
C SER A 25 20.46 18.73 -9.09
N ILE A 26 21.40 18.17 -9.86
CA ILE A 26 22.76 17.93 -9.35
C ILE A 26 23.74 18.80 -10.16
N PRO A 27 24.20 19.95 -9.63
CA PRO A 27 25.38 20.58 -10.17
C PRO A 27 26.60 19.77 -9.70
N SER A 28 27.40 19.30 -10.66
CA SER A 28 28.69 18.68 -10.38
C SER A 28 29.69 19.74 -9.90
N LEU A 29 29.83 19.88 -8.60
CA LEU A 29 30.92 20.64 -7.98
C LEU A 29 31.95 19.66 -7.41
N PRO A 30 33.23 19.70 -7.86
CA PRO A 30 34.27 18.85 -7.30
C PRO A 30 34.54 19.26 -5.83
N GLY A 31 34.40 18.27 -4.93
CA GLY A 31 34.70 18.42 -3.50
C GLY A 31 33.48 18.51 -2.57
N LEU A 32 32.24 18.51 -3.08
CA LEU A 32 31.04 18.41 -2.23
C LEU A 32 30.55 16.95 -2.24
N GLU A 33 30.86 16.18 -1.20
CA GLU A 33 30.13 14.94 -0.94
C GLU A 33 28.71 15.30 -0.51
N LEU A 34 27.81 15.42 -1.48
CA LEU A 34 26.37 15.48 -1.22
C LEU A 34 25.95 14.12 -0.68
N THR A 35 26.05 13.92 0.63
CA THR A 35 25.37 12.82 1.30
C THR A 35 23.88 13.07 1.17
N SER A 36 23.27 12.50 0.14
CA SER A 36 21.82 12.55 -0.04
C SER A 36 21.14 12.02 1.22
N LYS A 37 20.40 12.87 1.92
CA LYS A 37 19.56 12.48 3.06
C LYS A 37 18.37 11.64 2.62
N ILE A 38 18.10 11.60 1.32
CA ILE A 38 16.97 10.86 0.73
C ILE A 38 17.48 9.46 0.36
N ASN A 39 16.76 8.45 0.80
CA ASN A 39 17.08 7.06 0.52
C ASN A 39 15.78 6.27 0.31
N GLY A 40 15.87 5.10 -0.35
CA GLY A 40 14.70 4.28 -0.65
C GLY A 40 15.09 2.84 -0.94
N GLY A 41 14.08 1.99 -1.09
CA GLY A 41 14.27 0.62 -1.56
C GLY A 41 13.42 0.36 -2.81
N ALA A 42 13.83 -0.63 -3.60
CA ALA A 42 13.08 -1.09 -4.75
C ALA A 42 13.17 -2.61 -4.85
N VAL A 43 12.05 -3.24 -5.20
CA VAL A 43 11.96 -4.68 -5.47
C VAL A 43 11.29 -4.87 -6.81
N VAL A 44 11.87 -5.69 -7.67
CA VAL A 44 11.31 -6.10 -8.96
C VAL A 44 10.97 -7.58 -8.88
N MET A 45 9.71 -7.93 -9.11
CA MET A 45 9.22 -9.30 -9.03
C MET A 45 8.60 -9.72 -10.36
N ASP A 46 8.71 -11.01 -10.65
CA ASP A 46 7.91 -11.66 -11.67
C ASP A 46 6.50 -11.94 -11.10
N PRO A 47 5.44 -11.35 -11.65
CA PRO A 47 4.09 -11.49 -11.11
C PRO A 47 3.48 -12.89 -11.26
N PHE A 48 4.03 -13.72 -12.14
CA PHE A 48 3.52 -15.08 -12.38
C PHE A 48 4.15 -16.12 -11.46
N THR A 49 5.43 -15.92 -11.11
CA THR A 49 6.19 -16.89 -10.32
C THR A 49 6.49 -16.40 -8.90
N GLY A 50 6.29 -15.11 -8.61
CA GLY A 50 6.66 -14.47 -7.35
C GLY A 50 8.19 -14.31 -7.16
N ARG A 51 9.01 -14.67 -8.16
CA ARG A 51 10.47 -14.59 -8.06
C ARG A 51 10.93 -13.14 -8.03
N VAL A 52 11.80 -12.81 -7.07
CA VAL A 52 12.49 -11.52 -7.03
C VAL A 52 13.57 -11.51 -8.10
N LEU A 53 13.46 -10.59 -9.05
CA LEU A 53 14.39 -10.42 -10.17
C LEU A 53 15.49 -9.41 -9.84
N ALA A 54 15.18 -8.39 -9.06
CA ALA A 54 16.14 -7.40 -8.57
C ALA A 54 15.65 -6.82 -7.25
N LEU A 55 16.59 -6.44 -6.38
CA LEU A 55 16.35 -5.80 -5.12
C LEU A 55 17.43 -4.76 -4.84
N SER A 56 17.03 -3.55 -4.44
CA SER A 56 17.92 -2.52 -3.93
C SER A 56 17.38 -1.98 -2.63
N GLY A 57 18.15 -2.02 -1.57
CA GLY A 57 17.75 -1.53 -0.23
C GLY A 57 18.20 -0.11 0.08
N GLY A 58 18.89 0.55 -0.84
CA GLY A 58 19.42 1.90 -0.63
C GLY A 58 20.26 2.41 -1.80
N PHE A 59 20.65 3.68 -1.73
CA PHE A 59 21.47 4.32 -2.77
C PHE A 59 22.91 3.79 -2.80
N SER A 60 23.52 3.59 -1.63
CA SER A 60 24.91 3.13 -1.53
C SER A 60 25.12 2.35 -0.22
N PHE A 61 25.69 1.15 -0.35
CA PHE A 61 26.05 0.31 0.81
C PHE A 61 27.09 0.99 1.71
N LYS A 62 28.06 1.71 1.11
CA LYS A 62 29.06 2.48 1.86
C LYS A 62 28.45 3.52 2.80
N ASN A 63 27.33 4.13 2.40
CA ASN A 63 26.67 5.18 3.17
C ASN A 63 25.67 4.62 4.19
N SER A 64 25.11 3.45 3.91
CA SER A 64 24.15 2.78 4.79
C SER A 64 24.01 1.31 4.40
N GLU A 65 24.35 0.43 5.33
CA GLU A 65 24.16 -1.01 5.19
C GLU A 65 22.71 -1.44 5.40
N PHE A 66 21.85 -0.54 5.93
CA PHE A 66 20.47 -0.80 6.21
C PHE A 66 19.67 -1.01 4.92
N ASN A 67 19.13 -2.21 4.74
CA ASN A 67 18.32 -2.58 3.58
C ASN A 67 16.86 -2.20 3.80
N ARG A 68 16.43 -1.11 3.16
CA ARG A 68 15.07 -0.56 3.32
C ARG A 68 13.98 -1.41 2.70
N ALA A 69 14.33 -2.29 1.78
CA ALA A 69 13.36 -3.19 1.16
C ALA A 69 12.97 -4.38 2.07
N THR A 70 13.85 -4.77 3.02
CA THR A 70 13.65 -5.96 3.85
C THR A 70 13.72 -5.70 5.34
N GLN A 71 14.15 -4.53 5.77
CA GLN A 71 14.36 -4.20 7.19
C GLN A 71 13.57 -2.97 7.65
N ALA A 72 13.15 -2.09 6.71
CA ALA A 72 12.41 -0.90 7.08
C ALA A 72 10.93 -1.23 7.29
N LEU A 73 10.50 -1.26 8.53
CA LEU A 73 9.09 -1.31 8.87
C LEU A 73 8.41 0.00 8.49
N ARG A 74 7.39 -0.09 7.66
CA ARG A 74 6.62 1.06 7.15
C ARG A 74 5.15 0.70 7.03
N GLN A 75 4.31 1.70 7.21
CA GLN A 75 2.88 1.56 6.93
C GLN A 75 2.65 1.46 5.41
N PRO A 76 2.08 0.36 4.90
CA PRO A 76 1.82 0.20 3.48
C PRO A 76 0.73 1.16 2.96
N GLY A 77 -0.08 1.71 3.86
CA GLY A 77 -1.17 2.58 3.48
C GLY A 77 -2.11 1.90 2.48
N SER A 78 -2.52 2.62 1.45
CA SER A 78 -3.45 2.10 0.42
C SER A 78 -2.95 0.89 -0.36
N ALA A 79 -1.67 0.52 -0.28
CA ALA A 79 -1.16 -0.72 -0.86
C ALA A 79 -1.73 -1.97 -0.18
N PHE A 80 -2.25 -1.85 1.04
CA PHE A 80 -2.93 -2.94 1.75
C PHE A 80 -4.36 -3.20 1.26
N LYS A 81 -5.03 -2.23 0.64
CA LYS A 81 -6.43 -2.36 0.19
C LYS A 81 -6.73 -3.57 -0.69
N PRO A 82 -5.88 -3.96 -1.66
CA PRO A 82 -6.12 -5.17 -2.46
C PRO A 82 -6.40 -6.42 -1.61
N PHE A 83 -5.77 -6.56 -0.44
CA PHE A 83 -5.98 -7.70 0.47
C PHE A 83 -7.35 -7.63 1.15
N VAL A 84 -7.82 -6.44 1.55
CA VAL A 84 -9.18 -6.24 2.06
C VAL A 84 -10.21 -6.62 1.00
N TYR A 85 -9.97 -6.25 -0.26
CA TYR A 85 -10.87 -6.56 -1.37
C TYR A 85 -10.79 -8.03 -1.78
N ALA A 86 -9.63 -8.68 -1.69
CA ALA A 86 -9.49 -10.12 -1.90
C ALA A 86 -10.31 -10.90 -0.86
N LEU A 87 -10.15 -10.56 0.42
CA LEU A 87 -10.96 -11.16 1.49
C LEU A 87 -12.46 -10.92 1.29
N ALA A 88 -12.86 -9.75 0.78
CA ALA A 88 -14.26 -9.50 0.44
C ALA A 88 -14.76 -10.45 -0.65
N LEU A 89 -14.00 -10.66 -1.71
CA LEU A 89 -14.36 -11.58 -2.79
C LEU A 89 -14.47 -13.03 -2.31
N GLU A 90 -13.71 -13.44 -1.31
CA GLU A 90 -13.82 -14.75 -0.66
C GLU A 90 -15.05 -14.87 0.28
N ASN A 91 -15.68 -13.73 0.62
CA ASN A 91 -16.85 -13.64 1.49
C ASN A 91 -18.07 -13.05 0.77
N ASP A 92 -18.44 -13.64 -0.36
CA ASP A 92 -19.68 -13.39 -1.13
C ASP A 92 -19.79 -12.00 -1.78
N TYR A 93 -18.76 -11.16 -1.73
CA TYR A 93 -18.74 -9.94 -2.53
C TYR A 93 -18.36 -10.28 -3.98
N THR A 94 -18.89 -9.49 -4.90
CA THR A 94 -18.53 -9.52 -6.32
C THR A 94 -17.97 -8.18 -6.75
N PRO A 95 -17.25 -8.07 -7.87
CA PRO A 95 -16.81 -6.78 -8.40
C PRO A 95 -17.92 -5.75 -8.60
N SER A 96 -19.17 -6.22 -8.74
CA SER A 96 -20.38 -5.40 -8.94
C SER A 96 -21.13 -5.11 -7.62
N SER A 97 -20.74 -5.71 -6.49
CA SER A 97 -21.35 -5.45 -5.19
C SER A 97 -21.27 -3.97 -4.84
N LEU A 98 -22.40 -3.40 -4.41
CA LEU A 98 -22.49 -1.98 -4.07
C LEU A 98 -22.07 -1.74 -2.61
N VAL A 99 -21.18 -0.80 -2.41
CA VAL A 99 -20.74 -0.33 -1.10
C VAL A 99 -20.92 1.18 -1.02
N LEU A 100 -21.37 1.66 0.12
CA LEU A 100 -21.67 3.09 0.32
C LEU A 100 -20.39 3.88 0.64
N ASP A 101 -20.06 4.86 -0.19
CA ASP A 101 -19.04 5.87 0.06
C ASP A 101 -19.67 7.13 0.66
N ALA A 102 -19.85 7.14 1.99
CA ALA A 102 -20.47 8.20 2.75
C ALA A 102 -19.77 8.35 4.11
N PRO A 103 -19.99 9.47 4.83
CA PRO A 103 -19.41 9.68 6.15
C PRO A 103 -19.61 8.49 7.08
N LEU A 104 -18.56 8.18 7.84
CA LEU A 104 -18.54 7.09 8.79
C LEU A 104 -17.91 7.59 10.09
N VAL A 105 -18.55 7.26 11.21
CA VAL A 105 -18.04 7.56 12.55
C VAL A 105 -18.02 6.26 13.32
N LEU A 106 -16.88 5.85 13.77
CA LEU A 106 -16.65 4.60 14.47
C LEU A 106 -16.26 4.86 15.91
N ASP A 107 -16.87 4.10 16.81
CA ASP A 107 -16.48 4.05 18.21
C ASP A 107 -15.33 3.05 18.34
N GLN A 108 -14.27 3.46 18.98
CA GLN A 108 -13.06 2.62 19.16
C GLN A 108 -12.91 2.10 20.60
N GLY A 109 -13.90 2.38 21.46
CA GLY A 109 -13.91 1.99 22.87
C GLY A 109 -14.02 3.16 23.84
N VAL A 110 -14.12 2.85 25.14
CA VAL A 110 -14.55 3.80 26.19
C VAL A 110 -13.63 5.00 26.35
N ASP A 111 -12.32 4.83 26.10
CA ASP A 111 -11.29 5.86 26.32
C ASP A 111 -10.71 6.45 25.03
N LEU A 112 -11.17 6.00 23.87
CA LEU A 112 -10.64 6.44 22.58
C LEU A 112 -11.59 7.43 21.91
N LYS A 113 -11.01 8.43 21.24
CA LYS A 113 -11.81 9.36 20.41
C LYS A 113 -12.45 8.62 19.27
N LYS A 114 -13.70 8.98 18.94
CA LYS A 114 -14.37 8.45 17.76
C LYS A 114 -13.54 8.66 16.51
N TRP A 115 -13.32 7.59 15.78
CA TRP A 115 -12.57 7.64 14.54
C TRP A 115 -13.47 8.03 13.37
N LYS A 116 -13.02 9.01 12.60
CA LYS A 116 -13.73 9.56 11.44
C LYS A 116 -12.82 9.46 10.22
N PRO A 117 -12.77 8.29 9.55
CA PRO A 117 -11.99 8.18 8.32
C PRO A 117 -12.58 9.08 7.23
N GLU A 118 -11.71 9.56 6.36
CA GLU A 118 -12.09 10.39 5.21
C GLU A 118 -11.44 9.85 3.93
N ASN A 119 -12.05 10.10 2.78
CA ASN A 119 -11.39 9.94 1.49
C ASN A 119 -10.31 11.02 1.33
N TYR A 120 -9.26 10.74 0.56
CA TYR A 120 -8.16 11.68 0.33
C TYR A 120 -8.66 13.06 -0.17
N GLY A 121 -9.64 13.07 -1.06
CA GLY A 121 -10.25 14.30 -1.59
C GLY A 121 -11.34 14.92 -0.73
N LYS A 122 -11.60 14.40 0.49
CA LYS A 122 -12.66 14.84 1.41
C LYS A 122 -14.08 14.88 0.79
N LYS A 123 -14.29 14.09 -0.27
CA LYS A 123 -15.57 13.98 -0.99
C LYS A 123 -16.19 12.61 -0.78
N PHE A 124 -17.50 12.55 -0.92
CA PHE A 124 -18.30 11.34 -0.83
C PHE A 124 -18.97 11.09 -2.18
N TYR A 125 -19.11 9.83 -2.56
CA TYR A 125 -19.54 9.47 -3.92
C TYR A 125 -20.79 8.56 -3.92
N GLY A 126 -21.35 8.27 -2.74
CA GLY A 126 -22.56 7.47 -2.60
C GLY A 126 -22.32 5.99 -2.89
N LEU A 127 -23.37 5.28 -3.32
CA LEU A 127 -23.27 3.89 -3.70
C LEU A 127 -22.36 3.71 -4.91
N SER A 128 -21.33 2.89 -4.77
CA SER A 128 -20.33 2.62 -5.80
C SER A 128 -20.01 1.13 -5.80
N THR A 129 -19.62 0.58 -6.95
CA THR A 129 -19.24 -0.84 -7.03
C THR A 129 -17.92 -1.11 -6.32
N LEU A 130 -17.75 -2.34 -5.87
CA LEU A 130 -16.51 -2.83 -5.27
C LEU A 130 -15.30 -2.50 -6.16
N ARG A 131 -15.41 -2.76 -7.47
CA ARG A 131 -14.39 -2.43 -8.47
C ARG A 131 -13.98 -0.96 -8.42
N VAL A 132 -14.93 -0.04 -8.46
CA VAL A 132 -14.67 1.42 -8.40
C VAL A 132 -14.03 1.81 -7.08
N GLY A 133 -14.43 1.18 -5.97
CA GLY A 133 -13.83 1.39 -4.65
C GLY A 133 -12.33 1.11 -4.65
N LEU A 134 -11.91 0.00 -5.24
CA LEU A 134 -10.50 -0.36 -5.37
C LEU A 134 -9.76 0.56 -6.37
N GLU A 135 -10.29 0.73 -7.58
CA GLU A 135 -9.68 1.55 -8.65
C GLU A 135 -9.45 3.01 -8.20
N LYS A 136 -10.39 3.57 -7.45
CA LYS A 136 -10.31 4.95 -6.93
C LYS A 136 -9.74 5.03 -5.53
N SER A 137 -9.31 3.92 -4.97
CA SER A 137 -8.70 3.84 -3.62
C SER A 137 -9.57 4.51 -2.53
N ARG A 138 -10.89 4.22 -2.52
CA ARG A 138 -11.86 4.83 -1.61
C ARG A 138 -11.68 4.33 -0.18
N ASN A 139 -11.32 5.23 0.75
CA ASN A 139 -11.08 4.86 2.14
C ASN A 139 -12.36 4.41 2.84
N LEU A 140 -13.45 5.17 2.69
CA LEU A 140 -14.70 4.88 3.40
C LEU A 140 -15.34 3.56 2.97
N MET A 141 -15.27 3.23 1.68
CA MET A 141 -15.70 1.93 1.18
C MET A 141 -14.86 0.80 1.77
N THR A 142 -13.54 0.95 1.79
CA THR A 142 -12.62 -0.06 2.34
C THR A 142 -12.89 -0.32 3.83
N VAL A 143 -13.07 0.74 4.63
CA VAL A 143 -13.38 0.60 6.06
C VAL A 143 -14.73 -0.08 6.28
N ARG A 144 -15.77 0.25 5.49
CA ARG A 144 -17.08 -0.43 5.57
C ARG A 144 -17.00 -1.91 5.22
N ILE A 145 -16.23 -2.25 4.19
CA ILE A 145 -15.98 -3.65 3.83
C ILE A 145 -15.33 -4.37 5.01
N ALA A 146 -14.24 -3.83 5.55
CA ALA A 146 -13.55 -4.42 6.69
C ALA A 146 -14.44 -4.55 7.94
N GLN A 147 -15.29 -3.54 8.20
CA GLN A 147 -16.26 -3.59 9.29
C GLN A 147 -17.29 -4.71 9.10
N ASN A 148 -17.79 -4.90 7.88
CA ASN A 148 -18.77 -5.93 7.57
C ASN A 148 -18.16 -7.35 7.63
N LEU A 149 -16.90 -7.49 7.22
CA LEU A 149 -16.20 -8.77 7.26
C LEU A 149 -15.79 -9.20 8.67
N GLY A 150 -15.56 -8.22 9.54
CA GLY A 150 -14.93 -8.39 10.85
C GLY A 150 -13.43 -8.12 10.80
N VAL A 151 -12.95 -7.37 11.78
CA VAL A 151 -11.53 -7.00 11.85
C VAL A 151 -10.66 -8.21 12.18
N ASP A 152 -11.17 -9.16 12.97
CA ASP A 152 -10.55 -10.43 13.31
C ASP A 152 -10.25 -11.28 12.07
N LYS A 153 -11.19 -11.39 11.14
CA LYS A 153 -10.96 -12.08 9.86
C LYS A 153 -9.88 -11.40 9.04
N LEU A 154 -9.90 -10.06 8.98
CA LEU A 154 -8.90 -9.30 8.23
C LEU A 154 -7.49 -9.45 8.82
N THR A 155 -7.37 -9.40 10.14
CA THR A 155 -6.07 -9.61 10.81
C THR A 155 -5.54 -11.03 10.60
N ASN A 156 -6.40 -12.06 10.72
CA ASN A 156 -6.02 -13.44 10.47
C ASN A 156 -5.59 -13.64 9.01
N PHE A 157 -6.37 -13.16 8.06
CA PHE A 157 -6.02 -13.22 6.64
C PHE A 157 -4.67 -12.54 6.35
N SER A 158 -4.40 -11.38 6.96
CA SER A 158 -3.13 -10.68 6.77
C SER A 158 -1.94 -11.42 7.36
N LYS A 159 -2.12 -12.18 8.46
CA LYS A 159 -1.11 -13.07 9.03
C LYS A 159 -0.84 -14.28 8.13
N GLU A 160 -1.89 -14.92 7.64
CA GLU A 160 -1.79 -16.07 6.72
C GLU A 160 -1.06 -15.70 5.43
N MET A 161 -1.31 -14.49 4.92
CA MET A 161 -0.62 -13.94 3.75
C MET A 161 0.82 -13.46 4.06
N GLY A 162 1.26 -13.51 5.32
CA GLY A 162 2.60 -13.09 5.74
C GLY A 162 2.84 -11.57 5.65
N ILE A 163 1.77 -10.76 5.61
CA ILE A 163 1.87 -9.30 5.49
C ILE A 163 2.19 -8.68 6.84
N TYR A 164 1.47 -9.10 7.87
CA TYR A 164 1.66 -8.65 9.24
C TYR A 164 1.93 -9.83 10.17
N ILE A 165 2.77 -9.62 11.18
CA ILE A 165 3.10 -10.67 12.17
C ILE A 165 2.05 -10.67 13.29
N GLU A 166 1.88 -9.54 13.97
CA GLU A 166 0.94 -9.36 15.10
C GLU A 166 0.24 -7.99 14.98
N PRO A 167 -0.67 -7.81 14.02
CA PRO A 167 -1.36 -6.54 13.87
C PRO A 167 -2.39 -6.33 14.98
N GLU A 168 -2.56 -5.09 15.41
CA GLU A 168 -3.65 -4.71 16.29
C GLU A 168 -5.01 -4.89 15.59
N GLU A 169 -6.02 -5.37 16.34
CA GLU A 169 -7.38 -5.57 15.83
C GLU A 169 -8.17 -4.26 15.77
N LEU A 170 -7.67 -3.31 14.99
CA LEU A 170 -8.30 -2.03 14.74
C LEU A 170 -8.74 -1.90 13.29
N LEU A 171 -9.90 -1.29 13.04
CA LEU A 171 -10.41 -1.07 11.68
C LEU A 171 -9.48 -0.21 10.81
N SER A 172 -8.61 0.58 11.42
CA SER A 172 -7.60 1.37 10.71
C SER A 172 -6.60 0.51 9.92
N ILE A 173 -6.40 -0.76 10.32
CA ILE A 173 -5.55 -1.71 9.58
C ILE A 173 -6.02 -1.87 8.13
N SER A 174 -7.33 -1.76 7.88
CA SER A 174 -7.89 -1.83 6.52
C SER A 174 -7.33 -0.76 5.57
N LEU A 175 -6.81 0.33 6.12
CA LEU A 175 -6.13 1.41 5.40
C LEU A 175 -4.61 1.30 5.44
N GLY A 176 -4.08 0.18 5.94
CA GLY A 176 -2.65 -0.08 6.02
C GLY A 176 -1.93 0.73 7.09
N SER A 177 -2.53 0.88 8.28
CA SER A 177 -1.93 1.61 9.40
C SER A 177 -0.90 0.80 10.19
N ALA A 178 -0.92 -0.53 10.09
CA ALA A 178 0.11 -1.38 10.70
C ALA A 178 1.39 -1.38 9.87
N GLU A 179 2.53 -1.61 10.52
CA GLU A 179 3.84 -1.60 9.85
C GLU A 179 4.21 -3.00 9.32
N THR A 180 4.85 -3.01 8.15
CA THR A 180 5.41 -4.20 7.51
C THR A 180 6.63 -3.82 6.66
N THR A 181 7.35 -4.81 6.14
CA THR A 181 8.50 -4.62 5.23
C THR A 181 8.10 -4.80 3.77
#